data_f7b74ad19bc70471f5b6067101d42745
#
_entry.id   f7b74ad19bc70471f5b6067101d42745
#
_cell.length_a   1.000
_cell.length_b   1.000
_cell.length_c   1.000
_cell.angle_alpha   90.00
_cell.angle_beta   90.00
_cell.angle_gamma   90.00
#
_symmetry.space_group_name_H-M   'P 1'
#
loop_
_entity.id
_entity.type
_entity.pdbx_description
1 polymer ?
#
loop_
_entity_poly.entity_id
_entity_poly.type
_entity_poly.pdbx_seq_one_letter_code
_entity_poly.pdbx_strand_id
1 'polypeptide(L)'
;TLHSTGDKADGEGVIFADNSTLAFTVTDKDTYGKIKANYIKISENGTNLNMTLNGAALAKGETATFKLFNGADSAEAEVEGKFANLSRNSRYEYTDNGDGTFDVTSVGSATDAVVDAGGSANNAGTAEAWDSVSASTSSPVAAAVTEKLAQLSNSTNAAEQKAYVDALTAVAPEVAPMVQKTQTETANQVFGAVSTRLTGGSISIGGEGMASGDNIFKRGAMWVQGLFNKSKLDNTSKAKGFDADSNGIAFGAEKFVTDDTKVGIGYAYTNTDIDGFMRSTDVDTHTAIVYGEYKPSNWYVNGIATYGWSDYEESKNVAGVGVKADYDVETFGLQAMTGYDMNINGLCITPENGLRYVHIKQDAYKDSADQRVSANDSDILT
;
A
#
# COMPACT_ATOMS: atom_id res chain seq x y z
N THR A 1 -28.90 -21.55 -7.69
CA THR A 1 -29.23 -22.99 -7.70
C THR A 1 -29.68 -23.36 -9.11
N LEU A 2 -29.03 -24.30 -9.76
CA LEU A 2 -29.50 -24.93 -10.99
C LEU A 2 -30.49 -26.03 -10.58
N HIS A 3 -31.59 -26.17 -11.28
CA HIS A 3 -32.65 -27.13 -10.95
C HIS A 3 -33.10 -27.91 -12.20
N SER A 4 -33.13 -29.23 -12.13
CA SER A 4 -33.66 -30.11 -13.18
C SER A 4 -34.44 -31.27 -12.55
N THR A 5 -35.62 -31.59 -13.06
CA THR A 5 -36.46 -32.71 -12.61
C THR A 5 -36.35 -33.93 -13.54
N GLY A 6 -35.55 -33.87 -14.60
CA GLY A 6 -35.37 -34.99 -15.54
C GLY A 6 -34.71 -36.19 -14.89
N ASP A 7 -35.12 -37.42 -15.33
CA ASP A 7 -34.70 -38.69 -14.79
C ASP A 7 -33.71 -39.40 -15.77
N LYS A 8 -32.94 -40.34 -15.22
CA LYS A 8 -32.02 -41.16 -15.98
C LYS A 8 -32.72 -41.99 -17.05
N ALA A 9 -33.94 -42.45 -16.74
CA ALA A 9 -34.69 -43.29 -17.66
C ALA A 9 -35.09 -42.58 -18.95
N ASP A 10 -35.28 -41.25 -18.88
CA ASP A 10 -35.64 -40.40 -20.00
C ASP A 10 -34.40 -39.77 -20.69
N GLY A 11 -33.20 -40.02 -20.14
CA GLY A 11 -31.97 -39.38 -20.58
C GLY A 11 -31.90 -37.89 -20.30
N GLU A 12 -32.79 -37.39 -19.44
CA GLU A 12 -32.89 -36.02 -19.01
C GLU A 12 -32.21 -35.81 -17.64
N GLY A 13 -31.57 -34.67 -17.45
CA GLY A 13 -30.88 -34.36 -16.21
C GLY A 13 -29.86 -33.25 -16.42
N VAL A 14 -28.91 -33.13 -15.49
CA VAL A 14 -27.76 -32.24 -15.65
C VAL A 14 -26.59 -33.07 -16.19
N ILE A 15 -26.13 -32.73 -17.37
CA ILE A 15 -25.04 -33.44 -18.07
C ILE A 15 -23.81 -32.53 -18.16
N PHE A 16 -22.70 -32.97 -17.57
CA PHE A 16 -21.38 -32.38 -17.77
C PHE A 16 -20.69 -33.14 -18.91
N ALA A 17 -20.67 -32.53 -20.10
CA ALA A 17 -20.10 -33.11 -21.29
C ALA A 17 -18.54 -33.10 -21.27
N ASP A 18 -17.94 -33.79 -22.21
CA ASP A 18 -16.47 -33.83 -22.38
C ASP A 18 -15.87 -32.41 -22.35
N ASN A 19 -14.76 -32.24 -21.63
CA ASN A 19 -14.02 -31.00 -21.47
C ASN A 19 -14.83 -29.83 -20.80
N SER A 20 -15.99 -30.11 -20.21
CA SER A 20 -16.73 -29.08 -19.46
C SER A 20 -16.06 -28.78 -18.13
N THR A 21 -16.28 -27.56 -17.63
CA THR A 21 -15.77 -27.11 -16.33
C THR A 21 -16.93 -26.63 -15.46
N LEU A 22 -17.04 -27.18 -14.25
CA LEU A 22 -17.88 -26.66 -13.20
C LEU A 22 -17.01 -25.83 -12.23
N ALA A 23 -17.29 -24.52 -12.14
CA ALA A 23 -16.67 -23.65 -11.15
C ALA A 23 -17.60 -23.53 -9.93
N PHE A 24 -17.06 -23.74 -8.75
CA PHE A 24 -17.80 -23.72 -7.50
C PHE A 24 -17.09 -22.90 -6.46
N THR A 25 -17.80 -21.91 -5.85
CA THR A 25 -17.26 -21.11 -4.76
C THR A 25 -17.99 -21.45 -3.48
N VAL A 26 -17.26 -21.78 -2.43
CA VAL A 26 -17.75 -22.01 -1.08
C VAL A 26 -17.35 -20.83 -0.21
N THR A 27 -18.31 -20.04 0.24
CA THR A 27 -18.07 -18.85 1.08
C THR A 27 -18.21 -19.13 2.57
N ASP A 28 -18.84 -20.26 2.93
CA ASP A 28 -19.06 -20.71 4.29
C ASP A 28 -19.27 -22.22 4.28
N LYS A 29 -18.89 -22.92 5.35
CA LYS A 29 -19.02 -24.39 5.48
C LYS A 29 -20.50 -24.86 5.35
N ASP A 30 -21.43 -24.02 5.73
CA ASP A 30 -22.87 -24.34 5.76
C ASP A 30 -23.65 -23.69 4.62
N THR A 31 -23.13 -22.58 4.06
CA THR A 31 -23.82 -21.77 3.05
C THR A 31 -23.03 -21.72 1.73
N TYR A 32 -23.39 -22.57 0.79
CA TYR A 32 -22.79 -22.65 -0.54
C TYR A 32 -23.84 -23.02 -1.60
N GLY A 33 -23.52 -22.77 -2.87
CA GLY A 33 -24.37 -23.12 -3.99
C GLY A 33 -24.59 -24.64 -4.08
N LYS A 34 -25.71 -25.07 -4.61
CA LYS A 34 -26.05 -26.48 -4.85
C LYS A 34 -26.73 -26.65 -6.19
N ILE A 35 -26.46 -27.76 -6.85
CA ILE A 35 -27.21 -28.21 -8.03
C ILE A 35 -28.27 -29.19 -7.56
N LYS A 36 -29.54 -28.94 -7.89
CA LYS A 36 -30.67 -29.82 -7.61
C LYS A 36 -31.09 -30.49 -8.90
N ALA A 37 -30.85 -31.80 -8.98
CA ALA A 37 -31.28 -32.61 -10.12
C ALA A 37 -31.52 -34.06 -9.68
N ASN A 38 -32.52 -34.74 -10.25
CA ASN A 38 -32.78 -36.16 -9.94
C ASN A 38 -31.67 -37.03 -10.55
N TYR A 39 -31.14 -36.64 -11.72
CA TYR A 39 -30.03 -37.32 -12.39
C TYR A 39 -28.93 -36.36 -12.80
N ILE A 40 -27.68 -36.73 -12.53
CA ILE A 40 -26.48 -35.98 -12.92
C ILE A 40 -25.52 -36.96 -13.58
N LYS A 41 -25.14 -36.64 -14.81
CA LYS A 41 -24.13 -37.39 -15.57
C LYS A 41 -22.88 -36.54 -15.76
N ILE A 42 -21.74 -37.12 -15.39
CA ILE A 42 -20.41 -36.48 -15.52
C ILE A 42 -19.62 -37.33 -16.51
N SER A 43 -19.17 -36.73 -17.61
CA SER A 43 -18.25 -37.38 -18.50
C SER A 43 -16.86 -37.46 -17.85
N GLU A 44 -16.23 -38.62 -17.90
CA GLU A 44 -14.85 -38.81 -17.39
C GLU A 44 -13.79 -38.29 -18.37
N ASN A 45 -14.20 -37.74 -19.53
CA ASN A 45 -13.31 -37.22 -20.56
C ASN A 45 -13.05 -35.72 -20.36
N GLY A 46 -12.02 -35.35 -19.61
CA GLY A 46 -11.55 -33.98 -19.51
C GLY A 46 -12.49 -33.03 -18.78
N THR A 47 -13.50 -33.54 -18.03
CA THR A 47 -14.35 -32.71 -17.18
C THR A 47 -13.56 -32.21 -15.97
N ASN A 48 -13.79 -30.94 -15.62
CA ASN A 48 -13.04 -30.26 -14.54
C ASN A 48 -14.00 -29.76 -13.47
N LEU A 49 -13.65 -29.96 -12.20
CA LEU A 49 -14.25 -29.28 -11.08
C LEU A 49 -13.24 -28.27 -10.50
N ASN A 50 -13.54 -27.00 -10.63
CA ASN A 50 -12.77 -25.93 -10.00
C ASN A 50 -13.52 -25.45 -8.75
N MET A 51 -13.06 -25.89 -7.59
CA MET A 51 -13.65 -25.55 -6.31
C MET A 51 -12.76 -24.53 -5.59
N THR A 52 -13.34 -23.40 -5.19
CA THR A 52 -12.67 -22.34 -4.45
C THR A 52 -13.28 -22.23 -3.06
N LEU A 53 -12.47 -22.37 -2.02
CA LEU A 53 -12.87 -22.08 -0.64
C LEU A 53 -12.63 -20.61 -0.36
N ASN A 54 -13.71 -19.89 -0.10
CA ASN A 54 -13.70 -18.47 0.17
C ASN A 54 -14.21 -18.23 1.59
N GLY A 55 -13.35 -17.78 2.51
CA GLY A 55 -13.72 -17.51 3.89
C GLY A 55 -13.94 -18.72 4.81
N ALA A 56 -13.92 -19.94 4.26
CA ALA A 56 -13.99 -21.19 5.05
C ALA A 56 -12.59 -21.82 5.16
N ALA A 57 -11.63 -21.10 5.73
CA ALA A 57 -10.28 -21.63 5.91
C ALA A 57 -10.32 -22.89 6.79
N LEU A 58 -9.88 -24.01 6.23
CA LEU A 58 -9.69 -25.24 6.98
C LEU A 58 -8.33 -25.21 7.68
N ALA A 59 -8.29 -25.61 8.94
CA ALA A 59 -7.03 -25.82 9.63
C ALA A 59 -6.22 -26.93 8.95
N LYS A 60 -4.89 -26.86 8.98
CA LYS A 60 -4.04 -27.88 8.38
C LYS A 60 -4.39 -29.26 8.92
N GLY A 61 -4.68 -30.21 8.02
CA GLY A 61 -5.14 -31.56 8.33
C GLY A 61 -6.65 -31.70 8.54
N GLU A 62 -7.41 -30.59 8.52
CA GLU A 62 -8.88 -30.63 8.58
C GLU A 62 -9.45 -31.01 7.22
N THR A 63 -10.50 -31.85 7.23
CA THR A 63 -11.29 -32.21 6.05
C THR A 63 -12.73 -31.72 6.24
N ALA A 64 -13.28 -31.07 5.24
CA ALA A 64 -14.69 -30.72 5.16
C ALA A 64 -15.34 -31.40 3.95
N THR A 65 -16.56 -31.94 4.15
CA THR A 65 -17.35 -32.57 3.09
C THR A 65 -18.45 -31.61 2.62
N PHE A 66 -18.48 -31.35 1.32
CA PHE A 66 -19.46 -30.48 0.67
C PHE A 66 -20.40 -31.28 -0.22
N LYS A 67 -21.72 -31.27 0.07
CA LYS A 67 -22.72 -31.90 -0.78
C LYS A 67 -23.18 -30.92 -1.86
N LEU A 68 -22.59 -30.99 -3.04
CA LEU A 68 -22.86 -30.08 -4.15
C LEU A 68 -24.11 -30.51 -4.95
N PHE A 69 -24.39 -31.79 -5.03
CA PHE A 69 -25.51 -32.35 -5.79
C PHE A 69 -26.58 -32.89 -4.85
N ASN A 70 -27.81 -32.45 -5.07
CA ASN A 70 -28.98 -32.86 -4.31
C ASN A 70 -30.08 -33.28 -5.27
N GLY A 71 -30.95 -34.21 -4.88
CA GLY A 71 -32.17 -34.54 -5.64
C GLY A 71 -33.07 -33.34 -5.79
N ALA A 72 -33.76 -33.23 -6.91
CA ALA A 72 -34.79 -32.21 -7.14
C ALA A 72 -36.08 -32.54 -6.39
N ASP A 73 -36.54 -33.79 -6.51
CA ASP A 73 -37.77 -34.29 -5.91
C ASP A 73 -37.49 -35.33 -4.81
N SER A 74 -36.22 -35.72 -4.64
CA SER A 74 -35.74 -36.68 -3.63
C SER A 74 -34.65 -36.08 -2.76
N ALA A 75 -34.25 -36.75 -1.68
CA ALA A 75 -33.17 -36.29 -0.81
C ALA A 75 -31.79 -36.36 -1.51
N GLU A 76 -31.65 -37.23 -2.50
CA GLU A 76 -30.37 -37.52 -3.17
C GLU A 76 -30.50 -37.50 -4.69
N ALA A 77 -29.48 -37.00 -5.39
CA ALA A 77 -29.35 -37.10 -6.81
C ALA A 77 -28.75 -38.45 -7.19
N GLU A 78 -29.21 -39.07 -8.30
CA GLU A 78 -28.49 -40.17 -8.90
C GLU A 78 -27.30 -39.58 -9.69
N VAL A 79 -26.06 -39.89 -9.26
CA VAL A 79 -24.84 -39.38 -9.89
C VAL A 79 -24.18 -40.53 -10.67
N GLU A 80 -23.86 -40.28 -11.96
CA GLU A 80 -23.13 -41.21 -12.81
C GLU A 80 -21.85 -40.56 -13.30
N GLY A 81 -20.70 -41.20 -13.03
CA GLY A 81 -19.38 -40.71 -13.37
C GLY A 81 -18.78 -39.81 -12.29
N LYS A 82 -17.56 -39.38 -12.55
CA LYS A 82 -16.76 -38.48 -11.71
C LYS A 82 -16.07 -37.44 -12.55
N PHE A 83 -15.72 -36.30 -11.96
CA PHE A 83 -14.87 -35.33 -12.62
C PHE A 83 -13.47 -35.92 -12.90
N ALA A 84 -13.01 -35.81 -14.14
CA ALA A 84 -11.69 -36.30 -14.55
C ALA A 84 -10.56 -35.53 -13.87
N ASN A 85 -10.77 -34.24 -13.65
CA ASN A 85 -9.80 -33.35 -13.01
C ASN A 85 -10.46 -32.56 -11.87
N LEU A 86 -9.84 -32.60 -10.72
CA LEU A 86 -10.19 -31.76 -9.59
C LEU A 86 -9.13 -30.67 -9.44
N SER A 87 -9.54 -29.46 -9.07
CA SER A 87 -8.59 -28.41 -8.72
C SER A 87 -7.62 -28.93 -7.69
N ARG A 88 -6.34 -28.71 -7.93
CA ARG A 88 -5.27 -29.02 -6.97
C ARG A 88 -4.44 -27.79 -6.76
N ASN A 89 -4.17 -27.50 -5.51
CA ASN A 89 -3.12 -26.56 -5.13
C ASN A 89 -2.36 -27.14 -3.93
N SER A 90 -1.26 -26.51 -3.57
CA SER A 90 -0.46 -26.92 -2.41
C SER A 90 -1.20 -26.81 -1.07
N ARG A 91 -2.30 -26.05 -1.02
CA ARG A 91 -3.06 -25.80 0.20
C ARG A 91 -4.17 -26.82 0.43
N TYR A 92 -4.85 -27.28 -0.65
CA TYR A 92 -6.01 -28.16 -0.55
C TYR A 92 -5.92 -29.35 -1.50
N GLU A 93 -6.29 -30.51 -1.02
CA GLU A 93 -6.64 -31.70 -1.82
C GLU A 93 -8.15 -31.86 -1.89
N TYR A 94 -8.63 -32.24 -3.08
CA TYR A 94 -10.05 -32.46 -3.34
C TYR A 94 -10.28 -33.90 -3.73
N THR A 95 -11.34 -34.51 -3.19
CA THR A 95 -11.76 -35.86 -3.53
C THR A 95 -13.23 -35.86 -3.96
N ASP A 96 -13.50 -36.41 -5.13
CA ASP A 96 -14.88 -36.67 -5.61
C ASP A 96 -15.32 -38.04 -5.09
N ASN A 97 -16.30 -38.08 -4.19
CA ASN A 97 -16.80 -39.31 -3.58
C ASN A 97 -17.71 -40.12 -4.56
N GLY A 98 -18.18 -39.48 -5.64
CA GLY A 98 -19.01 -40.10 -6.67
C GLY A 98 -20.51 -40.19 -6.31
N ASP A 99 -20.90 -39.60 -5.19
CA ASP A 99 -22.28 -39.55 -4.70
C ASP A 99 -22.84 -38.11 -4.65
N GLY A 100 -22.14 -37.18 -5.29
CA GLY A 100 -22.46 -35.73 -5.27
C GLY A 100 -21.89 -35.01 -4.06
N THR A 101 -21.07 -35.71 -3.25
CA THR A 101 -20.28 -35.11 -2.19
C THR A 101 -18.80 -35.02 -2.59
N PHE A 102 -18.14 -33.99 -2.07
CA PHE A 102 -16.73 -33.70 -2.32
C PHE A 102 -16.03 -33.41 -1.01
N ASP A 103 -14.94 -34.11 -0.76
CA ASP A 103 -14.09 -33.81 0.37
C ASP A 103 -12.99 -32.82 0.00
N VAL A 104 -12.77 -31.85 0.86
CA VAL A 104 -11.66 -30.91 0.76
C VAL A 104 -10.82 -31.02 2.01
N THR A 105 -9.57 -31.42 1.84
CA THR A 105 -8.61 -31.58 2.93
C THR A 105 -7.54 -30.49 2.84
N SER A 106 -7.33 -29.76 3.93
CA SER A 106 -6.22 -28.80 4.02
C SER A 106 -4.91 -29.53 4.25
N VAL A 107 -4.06 -29.61 3.23
CA VAL A 107 -2.75 -30.32 3.27
C VAL A 107 -1.57 -29.37 3.42
N GLY A 108 -1.71 -28.12 2.99
CA GLY A 108 -0.66 -27.09 3.03
C GLY A 108 -1.08 -25.82 3.74
N SER A 109 -0.15 -24.85 3.79
CA SER A 109 -0.33 -23.52 4.33
C SER A 109 -0.48 -22.48 3.20
N ALA A 110 -0.81 -21.22 3.57
CA ALA A 110 -0.74 -20.10 2.64
C ALA A 110 0.68 -19.95 2.05
N THR A 111 1.71 -20.19 2.84
CA THR A 111 3.11 -20.21 2.40
C THR A 111 3.36 -21.19 1.27
N ASP A 112 2.82 -22.42 1.34
CA ASP A 112 3.00 -23.44 0.30
C ASP A 112 2.41 -22.98 -1.03
N ALA A 113 1.23 -22.35 -1.02
CA ALA A 113 0.61 -21.77 -2.23
C ALA A 113 1.44 -20.64 -2.85
N VAL A 114 2.10 -19.83 -2.02
CA VAL A 114 2.99 -18.75 -2.48
C VAL A 114 4.26 -19.32 -3.12
N VAL A 115 4.84 -20.36 -2.52
CA VAL A 115 6.04 -21.04 -3.08
C VAL A 115 5.73 -21.66 -4.44
N ASP A 116 4.59 -22.32 -4.60
CA ASP A 116 4.16 -22.92 -5.87
C ASP A 116 3.96 -21.84 -6.95
N ALA A 117 3.45 -20.67 -6.55
CA ALA A 117 3.29 -19.52 -7.44
C ALA A 117 4.60 -18.77 -7.75
N GLY A 118 5.74 -19.20 -7.19
CA GLY A 118 7.04 -18.56 -7.35
C GLY A 118 7.19 -17.25 -6.58
N GLY A 119 6.40 -17.06 -5.52
CA GLY A 119 6.44 -15.88 -4.67
C GLY A 119 7.64 -15.88 -3.70
N SER A 120 7.88 -14.73 -3.09
CA SER A 120 8.96 -14.50 -2.12
C SER A 120 8.53 -14.84 -0.69
N ALA A 121 9.48 -14.87 0.23
CA ALA A 121 9.20 -14.99 1.67
C ALA A 121 8.32 -13.83 2.20
N ASN A 122 8.46 -12.63 1.64
CA ASN A 122 7.59 -11.51 2.01
C ASN A 122 6.14 -11.77 1.59
N ASN A 123 5.92 -12.31 0.38
CA ASN A 123 4.59 -12.69 -0.06
C ASN A 123 3.98 -13.79 0.82
N ALA A 124 4.80 -14.75 1.25
CA ALA A 124 4.37 -15.81 2.18
C ALA A 124 3.91 -15.22 3.53
N GLY A 125 4.71 -14.32 4.12
CA GLY A 125 4.33 -13.61 5.34
C GLY A 125 3.06 -12.75 5.17
N THR A 126 2.90 -12.11 3.99
CA THR A 126 1.66 -11.37 3.67
C THR A 126 0.46 -12.30 3.59
N ALA A 127 0.59 -13.46 2.96
CA ALA A 127 -0.49 -14.43 2.83
C ALA A 127 -0.94 -14.97 4.20
N GLU A 128 -0.01 -15.27 5.11
CA GLU A 128 -0.31 -15.71 6.48
C GLU A 128 -0.98 -14.59 7.32
N ALA A 129 -0.48 -13.36 7.19
CA ALA A 129 -1.09 -12.20 7.85
C ALA A 129 -2.52 -11.96 7.33
N TRP A 130 -2.73 -12.11 6.02
CA TRP A 130 -4.04 -11.97 5.41
C TRP A 130 -5.04 -13.04 5.86
N ASP A 131 -4.61 -14.29 6.04
CA ASP A 131 -5.47 -15.35 6.60
C ASP A 131 -6.01 -14.93 7.99
N SER A 132 -5.19 -14.27 8.81
CA SER A 132 -5.60 -13.78 10.13
C SER A 132 -6.59 -12.60 10.04
N VAL A 133 -6.39 -11.69 9.08
CA VAL A 133 -7.32 -10.58 8.82
C VAL A 133 -8.66 -11.11 8.32
N SER A 134 -8.66 -11.98 7.32
CA SER A 134 -9.86 -12.53 6.70
C SER A 134 -10.73 -13.33 7.68
N ALA A 135 -10.12 -14.00 8.67
CA ALA A 135 -10.83 -14.75 9.70
C ALA A 135 -11.56 -13.87 10.73
N SER A 136 -11.18 -12.59 10.87
CA SER A 136 -11.67 -11.69 11.93
C SER A 136 -12.43 -10.47 11.42
N THR A 137 -12.50 -10.27 10.11
CA THR A 137 -13.08 -9.08 9.50
C THR A 137 -14.55 -9.25 9.11
N SER A 138 -15.31 -8.14 9.17
CA SER A 138 -16.63 -8.01 8.57
C SER A 138 -16.65 -7.02 7.39
N SER A 139 -15.47 -6.54 6.95
CA SER A 139 -15.35 -5.62 5.83
C SER A 139 -15.74 -6.28 4.51
N PRO A 140 -16.67 -5.70 3.72
CA PRO A 140 -17.00 -6.21 2.39
C PRO A 140 -15.81 -6.11 1.42
N VAL A 141 -14.91 -5.13 1.62
CA VAL A 141 -13.67 -4.99 0.83
C VAL A 141 -12.72 -6.15 1.15
N ALA A 142 -12.53 -6.47 2.43
CA ALA A 142 -11.71 -7.62 2.83
C ALA A 142 -12.28 -8.93 2.30
N ALA A 143 -13.60 -9.12 2.34
CA ALA A 143 -14.25 -10.28 1.75
C ALA A 143 -13.98 -10.40 0.24
N ALA A 144 -14.08 -9.29 -0.50
CA ALA A 144 -13.79 -9.27 -1.94
C ALA A 144 -12.31 -9.56 -2.24
N VAL A 145 -11.37 -9.01 -1.46
CA VAL A 145 -9.94 -9.32 -1.60
C VAL A 145 -9.68 -10.80 -1.29
N THR A 146 -10.26 -11.33 -0.21
CA THR A 146 -10.13 -12.75 0.16
C THR A 146 -10.64 -13.66 -0.96
N GLU A 147 -11.79 -13.33 -1.56
CA GLU A 147 -12.32 -14.08 -2.71
C GLU A 147 -11.33 -14.10 -3.88
N LYS A 148 -10.75 -12.95 -4.22
CA LYS A 148 -9.78 -12.87 -5.32
C LYS A 148 -8.49 -13.64 -5.02
N LEU A 149 -7.94 -13.48 -3.83
CA LEU A 149 -6.75 -14.21 -3.42
C LEU A 149 -6.99 -15.73 -3.41
N ALA A 150 -8.14 -16.18 -2.89
CA ALA A 150 -8.51 -17.59 -2.90
C ALA A 150 -8.64 -18.13 -4.33
N GLN A 151 -9.32 -17.39 -5.21
CA GLN A 151 -9.47 -17.75 -6.63
C GLN A 151 -8.10 -17.91 -7.32
N LEU A 152 -7.20 -16.94 -7.14
CA LEU A 152 -5.89 -16.92 -7.77
C LEU A 152 -4.95 -17.99 -7.19
N SER A 153 -4.98 -18.21 -5.87
CA SER A 153 -4.15 -19.22 -5.19
C SER A 153 -4.48 -20.66 -5.61
N ASN A 154 -5.71 -20.89 -6.07
CA ASN A 154 -6.17 -22.21 -6.53
C ASN A 154 -5.79 -22.52 -7.99
N SER A 155 -5.25 -21.56 -8.72
CA SER A 155 -4.97 -21.73 -10.13
C SER A 155 -3.62 -22.41 -10.39
N THR A 156 -3.60 -23.27 -11.38
CA THR A 156 -2.36 -23.84 -11.96
C THR A 156 -1.88 -23.05 -13.18
N ASN A 157 -2.61 -22.03 -13.60
CA ASN A 157 -2.24 -21.18 -14.73
C ASN A 157 -1.14 -20.20 -14.30
N ALA A 158 -0.03 -20.18 -15.03
CA ALA A 158 1.14 -19.33 -14.69
C ALA A 158 0.81 -17.82 -14.65
N ALA A 159 -0.14 -17.33 -15.47
CA ALA A 159 -0.55 -15.93 -15.42
C ALA A 159 -1.35 -15.60 -14.15
N GLU A 160 -2.22 -16.51 -13.71
CA GLU A 160 -2.99 -16.35 -12.47
C GLU A 160 -2.12 -16.54 -11.23
N GLN A 161 -1.14 -17.47 -11.26
CA GLN A 161 -0.13 -17.60 -10.21
C GLN A 161 0.69 -16.31 -10.06
N LYS A 162 1.11 -15.71 -11.19
CA LYS A 162 1.76 -14.40 -11.14
C LYS A 162 0.82 -13.34 -10.58
N ALA A 163 -0.44 -13.31 -10.98
CA ALA A 163 -1.43 -12.37 -10.45
C ALA A 163 -1.67 -12.56 -8.95
N TYR A 164 -1.59 -13.79 -8.43
CA TYR A 164 -1.63 -14.08 -6.99
C TYR A 164 -0.46 -13.41 -6.25
N VAL A 165 0.76 -13.61 -6.73
CA VAL A 165 1.97 -12.99 -6.14
C VAL A 165 1.90 -11.46 -6.22
N ASP A 166 1.45 -10.92 -7.35
CA ASP A 166 1.28 -9.48 -7.55
C ASP A 166 0.22 -8.90 -6.58
N ALA A 167 -0.90 -9.61 -6.39
CA ALA A 167 -1.95 -9.22 -5.43
C ALA A 167 -1.47 -9.25 -3.97
N LEU A 168 -0.69 -10.26 -3.58
CA LEU A 168 -0.05 -10.31 -2.26
C LEU A 168 0.95 -9.17 -2.06
N THR A 169 1.68 -8.81 -3.12
CA THR A 169 2.58 -7.64 -3.07
C THR A 169 1.80 -6.34 -2.92
N ALA A 170 0.66 -6.20 -3.61
CA ALA A 170 -0.18 -5.01 -3.53
C ALA A 170 -0.88 -4.84 -2.17
N VAL A 171 -1.35 -5.94 -1.57
CA VAL A 171 -2.03 -5.90 -0.27
C VAL A 171 -1.06 -5.67 0.89
N ALA A 172 0.23 -5.99 0.72
CA ALA A 172 1.22 -5.76 1.76
C ALA A 172 1.33 -4.27 2.12
N PRO A 173 1.41 -3.91 3.40
CA PRO A 173 1.69 -2.53 3.81
C PRO A 173 3.18 -2.21 3.61
N GLU A 174 3.56 -1.63 2.49
CA GLU A 174 4.93 -1.16 2.23
C GLU A 174 5.13 0.33 2.58
N VAL A 175 4.56 0.76 3.69
CA VAL A 175 4.40 2.19 4.01
C VAL A 175 5.68 2.81 4.54
N ALA A 176 6.41 2.14 5.42
CA ALA A 176 7.52 2.74 6.15
C ALA A 176 8.65 3.31 5.25
N PRO A 177 9.20 2.61 4.24
CA PRO A 177 10.23 3.16 3.37
C PRO A 177 9.74 4.32 2.50
N MET A 178 8.47 4.28 2.07
CA MET A 178 7.83 5.32 1.27
C MET A 178 7.67 6.59 2.10
N VAL A 179 7.07 6.50 3.30
CA VAL A 179 6.89 7.62 4.22
C VAL A 179 8.23 8.23 4.60
N GLN A 180 9.21 7.40 5.00
CA GLN A 180 10.55 7.86 5.37
C GLN A 180 11.20 8.65 4.24
N LYS A 181 11.19 8.13 3.02
CA LYS A 181 11.80 8.82 1.88
C LYS A 181 11.06 10.12 1.55
N THR A 182 9.75 10.08 1.41
CA THR A 182 8.92 11.23 1.04
C THR A 182 9.07 12.35 2.07
N GLN A 183 8.96 12.05 3.37
CA GLN A 183 9.08 13.06 4.42
C GLN A 183 10.50 13.63 4.54
N THR A 184 11.53 12.80 4.33
CA THR A 184 12.92 13.26 4.28
C THR A 184 13.14 14.23 3.11
N GLU A 185 12.61 13.93 1.93
CA GLU A 185 12.74 14.80 0.75
C GLU A 185 11.96 16.11 0.94
N THR A 186 10.76 16.06 1.50
CA THR A 186 9.96 17.25 1.84
C THR A 186 10.70 18.15 2.84
N ALA A 187 11.24 17.56 3.92
CA ALA A 187 12.06 18.30 4.87
C ALA A 187 13.30 18.91 4.20
N ASN A 188 13.97 18.18 3.31
CA ASN A 188 15.12 18.66 2.55
C ASN A 188 14.79 19.85 1.64
N GLN A 189 13.61 19.84 0.99
CA GLN A 189 13.14 20.96 0.19
C GLN A 189 12.95 22.22 1.06
N VAL A 190 12.28 22.07 2.21
CA VAL A 190 12.04 23.17 3.13
C VAL A 190 13.34 23.71 3.72
N PHE A 191 14.27 22.87 4.15
CA PHE A 191 15.60 23.29 4.59
C PHE A 191 16.38 23.99 3.48
N GLY A 192 16.32 23.47 2.24
CA GLY A 192 16.93 24.08 1.07
C GLY A 192 16.40 25.46 0.77
N ALA A 193 15.08 25.65 0.84
CA ALA A 193 14.42 26.95 0.63
C ALA A 193 14.89 27.99 1.66
N VAL A 194 14.91 27.64 2.94
CA VAL A 194 15.36 28.54 4.00
C VAL A 194 16.87 28.81 3.90
N SER A 195 17.69 27.79 3.63
CA SER A 195 19.14 27.96 3.44
C SER A 195 19.44 28.88 2.25
N THR A 196 18.77 28.71 1.12
CA THR A 196 18.88 29.59 -0.05
C THR A 196 18.49 31.03 0.32
N ARG A 197 17.48 31.21 1.16
CA ARG A 197 17.09 32.53 1.65
C ARG A 197 18.18 33.17 2.52
N LEU A 198 18.75 32.40 3.44
CA LEU A 198 19.82 32.88 4.33
C LEU A 198 21.09 33.29 3.55
N THR A 199 21.42 32.56 2.48
CA THR A 199 22.60 32.87 1.62
C THR A 199 22.33 33.94 0.57
N GLY A 200 21.13 34.53 0.51
CA GLY A 200 20.78 35.66 -0.39
C GLY A 200 20.26 35.25 -1.77
N GLY A 201 19.95 33.98 -2.01
CA GLY A 201 19.54 33.45 -3.33
C GLY A 201 18.03 33.50 -3.65
N SER A 202 17.17 33.97 -2.74
CA SER A 202 15.71 34.00 -2.95
C SER A 202 15.15 35.36 -3.34
N ILE A 203 13.96 35.36 -3.99
CA ILE A 203 13.26 36.60 -4.32
C ILE A 203 12.72 37.24 -3.02
N SER A 204 13.23 38.40 -2.68
CA SER A 204 12.78 39.21 -1.53
C SER A 204 11.70 40.18 -2.02
N ILE A 205 10.54 40.13 -1.40
CA ILE A 205 9.47 41.12 -1.58
C ILE A 205 9.54 42.05 -0.34
N GLY A 206 10.25 43.14 -0.46
CA GLY A 206 10.34 44.15 0.59
C GLY A 206 11.62 44.94 0.45
N GLY A 207 11.50 46.20 0.09
CA GLY A 207 12.50 47.22 0.13
C GLY A 207 11.96 48.43 0.88
N GLU A 208 12.80 49.34 1.31
CA GLU A 208 12.38 50.62 1.87
C GLU A 208 11.40 51.30 0.93
N GLY A 209 10.09 51.33 1.27
CA GLY A 209 9.13 52.07 0.48
C GLY A 209 7.71 51.54 0.35
N MET A 210 7.34 50.42 0.91
CA MET A 210 5.95 49.96 0.90
C MET A 210 5.24 50.20 2.24
N ALA A 211 4.34 51.16 2.24
CA ALA A 211 3.40 51.59 3.28
C ALA A 211 3.97 52.52 4.38
N SER A 212 3.55 53.79 4.26
CA SER A 212 3.61 54.80 5.31
C SER A 212 2.74 54.36 6.49
N GLY A 213 3.34 53.92 7.55
CA GLY A 213 2.60 53.70 8.79
C GLY A 213 3.18 52.79 9.83
N ASP A 214 4.01 51.77 9.50
CA ASP A 214 4.46 50.82 10.50
C ASP A 214 5.97 50.64 10.56
N ASN A 215 6.52 50.97 11.73
CA ASN A 215 7.92 50.69 12.10
C ASN A 215 8.25 49.19 12.20
N ILE A 216 7.30 48.29 11.89
CA ILE A 216 7.44 46.85 12.00
C ILE A 216 8.38 46.29 10.92
N PHE A 217 8.44 46.92 9.75
CA PHE A 217 9.26 46.46 8.62
C PHE A 217 10.62 47.19 8.47
N LYS A 218 10.97 48.06 9.39
CA LYS A 218 12.35 48.57 9.41
C LYS A 218 13.32 47.43 9.72
N ARG A 219 14.14 47.03 8.71
CA ARG A 219 15.12 45.93 8.75
C ARG A 219 14.46 44.51 8.68
N GLY A 220 13.25 44.38 8.14
CA GLY A 220 12.59 43.12 7.89
C GLY A 220 12.40 42.86 6.40
N ALA A 221 12.21 41.58 6.03
CA ALA A 221 11.88 41.18 4.69
C ALA A 221 10.86 40.03 4.70
N MET A 222 10.04 39.96 3.65
CA MET A 222 9.22 38.79 3.35
C MET A 222 9.82 38.08 2.14
N TRP A 223 9.62 36.79 2.07
CA TRP A 223 10.09 35.98 0.96
C TRP A 223 9.06 34.93 0.56
N VAL A 224 9.14 34.48 -0.69
CA VAL A 224 8.36 33.37 -1.23
C VAL A 224 9.26 32.55 -2.15
N GLN A 225 9.07 31.21 -2.13
CA GLN A 225 9.83 30.29 -2.96
C GLN A 225 8.96 29.12 -3.39
N GLY A 226 9.03 28.74 -4.69
CA GLY A 226 8.46 27.51 -5.19
C GLY A 226 9.31 26.30 -4.77
N LEU A 227 8.64 25.20 -4.45
CA LEU A 227 9.23 23.92 -4.10
C LEU A 227 8.87 22.92 -5.16
N PHE A 228 9.88 22.24 -5.75
CA PHE A 228 9.69 21.23 -6.77
C PHE A 228 10.70 20.11 -6.55
N ASN A 229 10.24 18.87 -6.52
CA ASN A 229 11.13 17.72 -6.42
C ASN A 229 10.55 16.53 -7.19
N LYS A 230 11.45 15.76 -7.78
CA LYS A 230 11.14 14.44 -8.34
C LYS A 230 12.09 13.45 -7.72
N SER A 231 11.54 12.45 -7.09
CA SER A 231 12.34 11.39 -6.49
C SER A 231 11.88 10.03 -6.98
N LYS A 232 12.81 9.09 -6.97
CA LYS A 232 12.58 7.73 -7.40
C LYS A 232 13.26 6.76 -6.45
N LEU A 233 12.58 5.68 -6.14
CA LEU A 233 13.15 4.50 -5.51
C LEU A 233 13.06 3.33 -6.48
N ASP A 234 14.19 2.74 -6.85
CA ASP A 234 14.19 1.61 -7.76
C ASP A 234 13.74 0.31 -7.08
N ASN A 235 13.20 -0.62 -7.87
CA ASN A 235 12.87 -1.95 -7.39
C ASN A 235 14.11 -2.67 -6.85
N THR A 236 13.94 -3.35 -5.73
CA THR A 236 14.94 -4.27 -5.18
C THR A 236 14.41 -5.70 -5.21
N SER A 237 15.23 -6.67 -4.85
CA SER A 237 14.80 -8.06 -4.70
C SER A 237 13.79 -8.26 -3.54
N LYS A 238 13.67 -7.30 -2.63
CA LYS A 238 12.86 -7.39 -1.42
C LYS A 238 11.66 -6.44 -1.38
N ALA A 239 11.70 -5.35 -2.15
CA ALA A 239 10.66 -4.32 -2.16
C ALA A 239 10.48 -3.74 -3.55
N LYS A 240 9.26 -3.34 -3.88
CA LYS A 240 8.94 -2.59 -5.08
C LYS A 240 9.32 -1.12 -4.88
N GLY A 241 9.79 -0.49 -5.94
CA GLY A 241 10.08 0.93 -5.96
C GLY A 241 8.84 1.78 -6.20
N PHE A 242 9.05 3.09 -6.17
CA PHE A 242 8.03 4.09 -6.48
C PHE A 242 8.67 5.33 -7.08
N ASP A 243 7.87 6.10 -7.80
CA ASP A 243 8.18 7.45 -8.27
C ASP A 243 7.36 8.44 -7.43
N ALA A 244 7.96 9.60 -7.08
CA ALA A 244 7.26 10.64 -6.33
C ALA A 244 7.55 12.02 -6.92
N ASP A 245 6.49 12.76 -7.25
CA ASP A 245 6.51 14.11 -7.77
C ASP A 245 5.92 15.07 -6.74
N SER A 246 6.73 16.03 -6.27
CA SER A 246 6.35 16.98 -5.22
C SER A 246 6.36 18.41 -5.74
N ASN A 247 5.29 19.14 -5.47
CA ASN A 247 5.09 20.53 -5.83
C ASN A 247 4.66 21.32 -4.59
N GLY A 248 5.13 22.56 -4.45
CA GLY A 248 4.76 23.32 -3.28
C GLY A 248 5.20 24.78 -3.31
N ILE A 249 4.92 25.44 -2.23
CA ILE A 249 5.30 26.82 -1.99
C ILE A 249 5.73 27.00 -0.53
N ALA A 250 6.81 27.74 -0.33
CA ALA A 250 7.23 28.21 0.98
C ALA A 250 7.23 29.74 1.01
N PHE A 251 6.85 30.31 2.12
CA PHE A 251 6.91 31.76 2.36
C PHE A 251 7.26 32.04 3.82
N GLY A 252 7.78 33.23 4.06
CA GLY A 252 8.14 33.61 5.41
C GLY A 252 8.46 35.08 5.54
N ALA A 253 8.71 35.47 6.78
CA ALA A 253 9.12 36.81 7.17
C ALA A 253 10.31 36.72 8.12
N GLU A 254 11.22 37.67 7.99
CA GLU A 254 12.43 37.74 8.80
C GLU A 254 12.72 39.16 9.22
N LYS A 255 13.47 39.30 10.31
CA LYS A 255 13.89 40.60 10.83
C LYS A 255 15.29 40.52 11.43
N PHE A 256 16.09 41.56 11.23
CA PHE A 256 17.32 41.76 11.98
C PHE A 256 17.00 42.24 13.42
N VAL A 257 17.36 41.42 14.37
CA VAL A 257 17.25 41.75 15.81
C VAL A 257 18.44 42.59 16.27
N THR A 258 19.61 42.28 15.75
CA THR A 258 20.84 43.09 15.85
C THR A 258 21.43 43.27 14.45
N ASP A 259 22.60 43.98 14.34
CA ASP A 259 23.29 44.11 13.07
C ASP A 259 23.78 42.78 12.51
N ASP A 260 24.08 41.83 13.38
CA ASP A 260 24.68 40.55 13.07
C ASP A 260 23.69 39.36 13.23
N THR A 261 22.47 39.60 13.72
CA THR A 261 21.49 38.52 14.03
C THR A 261 20.19 38.72 13.29
N LYS A 262 19.82 37.75 12.51
CA LYS A 262 18.54 37.67 11.80
C LYS A 262 17.73 36.50 12.34
N VAL A 263 16.42 36.71 12.54
CA VAL A 263 15.47 35.66 12.90
C VAL A 263 14.28 35.70 11.95
N GLY A 264 13.70 34.54 11.68
CA GLY A 264 12.56 34.45 10.80
C GLY A 264 11.62 33.30 11.16
N ILE A 265 10.43 33.42 10.64
CA ILE A 265 9.39 32.39 10.67
C ILE A 265 8.89 32.15 9.26
N GLY A 266 8.42 31.00 9.00
CA GLY A 266 7.88 30.65 7.69
C GLY A 266 6.84 29.53 7.76
N TYR A 267 6.27 29.28 6.61
CA TYR A 267 5.34 28.21 6.40
C TYR A 267 5.56 27.64 4.99
N ALA A 268 5.43 26.34 4.85
CA ALA A 268 5.43 25.68 3.56
C ALA A 268 4.22 24.77 3.41
N TYR A 269 3.72 24.66 2.21
CA TYR A 269 2.76 23.67 1.77
C TYR A 269 3.36 22.90 0.60
N THR A 270 3.30 21.58 0.66
CA THR A 270 3.68 20.69 -0.45
C THR A 270 2.60 19.66 -0.67
N ASN A 271 2.29 19.42 -1.94
CA ASN A 271 1.50 18.28 -2.39
C ASN A 271 2.44 17.33 -3.12
N THR A 272 2.35 16.03 -2.84
CA THR A 272 3.21 15.00 -3.41
C THR A 272 2.37 13.83 -3.90
N ASP A 273 2.47 13.55 -5.20
CA ASP A 273 1.90 12.37 -5.84
C ASP A 273 2.94 11.24 -5.84
N ILE A 274 2.56 10.07 -5.33
CA ILE A 274 3.44 8.90 -5.26
C ILE A 274 2.80 7.75 -6.03
N ASP A 275 3.48 7.30 -7.08
CA ASP A 275 3.10 6.16 -7.89
C ASP A 275 3.97 4.94 -7.57
N GLY A 276 3.36 3.90 -7.02
CA GLY A 276 4.00 2.64 -6.66
C GLY A 276 3.40 1.44 -7.38
N PHE A 277 3.88 0.25 -7.01
CA PHE A 277 3.37 -0.98 -7.59
C PHE A 277 1.91 -1.23 -7.17
N MET A 278 0.97 -1.12 -8.10
CA MET A 278 -0.48 -1.27 -7.88
C MET A 278 -1.03 -0.36 -6.76
N ARG A 279 -0.37 0.78 -6.52
CA ARG A 279 -0.81 1.78 -5.54
C ARG A 279 -0.49 3.19 -6.02
N SER A 280 -1.31 4.12 -5.58
CA SER A 280 -1.11 5.56 -5.71
C SER A 280 -1.37 6.19 -4.34
N THR A 281 -0.58 7.18 -3.97
CA THR A 281 -0.72 7.89 -2.69
C THR A 281 -0.57 9.38 -2.92
N ASP A 282 -1.57 10.13 -2.50
CA ASP A 282 -1.54 11.59 -2.48
C ASP A 282 -1.16 12.05 -1.07
N VAL A 283 -0.26 13.04 -0.97
CA VAL A 283 0.24 13.54 0.30
C VAL A 283 0.18 15.04 0.35
N ASP A 284 -0.59 15.58 1.27
CA ASP A 284 -0.63 17.00 1.57
C ASP A 284 0.18 17.28 2.84
N THR A 285 1.23 18.09 2.73
CA THR A 285 2.11 18.42 3.86
C THR A 285 2.10 19.91 4.15
N HIS A 286 1.86 20.25 5.40
CA HIS A 286 1.95 21.58 5.97
C HIS A 286 3.16 21.66 6.89
N THR A 287 4.01 22.68 6.75
CA THR A 287 5.22 22.78 7.57
C THR A 287 5.36 24.18 8.16
N ALA A 288 5.42 24.27 9.49
CA ALA A 288 5.82 25.46 10.21
C ALA A 288 7.34 25.53 10.32
N ILE A 289 7.90 26.72 10.19
CA ILE A 289 9.35 26.95 10.08
C ILE A 289 9.75 28.06 11.03
N VAL A 290 10.83 27.84 11.80
CA VAL A 290 11.52 28.87 12.56
C VAL A 290 12.99 28.79 12.23
N TYR A 291 13.63 29.93 11.99
CA TYR A 291 15.05 29.95 11.63
C TYR A 291 15.77 31.19 12.14
N GLY A 292 17.08 31.11 12.22
CA GLY A 292 17.91 32.25 12.57
C GLY A 292 19.33 32.12 12.03
N GLU A 293 19.97 33.25 11.90
CA GLU A 293 21.36 33.36 11.49
C GLU A 293 22.10 34.36 12.38
N TYR A 294 23.31 34.01 12.77
CA TYR A 294 24.28 34.91 13.40
C TYR A 294 25.53 35.02 12.52
N LYS A 295 25.77 36.24 11.99
CA LYS A 295 26.85 36.54 11.03
C LYS A 295 27.59 37.81 11.44
N PRO A 296 28.49 37.76 12.46
CA PRO A 296 29.19 38.96 12.94
C PRO A 296 30.37 39.40 12.02
N SER A 297 30.80 38.56 11.09
CA SER A 297 31.89 38.85 10.15
C SER A 297 31.79 37.95 8.93
N ASN A 298 32.89 37.46 8.42
CA ASN A 298 32.93 36.48 7.30
C ASN A 298 32.46 35.06 7.68
N TRP A 299 32.28 34.75 8.94
CA TRP A 299 31.73 33.48 9.36
C TRP A 299 30.29 33.63 9.84
N TYR A 300 29.54 32.57 9.75
CA TYR A 300 28.17 32.52 10.24
C TYR A 300 27.82 31.17 10.83
N VAL A 301 26.80 31.20 11.65
CA VAL A 301 26.06 30.02 12.13
C VAL A 301 24.59 30.26 11.85
N ASN A 302 23.92 29.30 11.26
CA ASN A 302 22.48 29.32 11.13
C ASN A 302 21.82 28.06 11.71
N GLY A 303 20.58 28.20 12.11
CA GLY A 303 19.76 27.13 12.60
C GLY A 303 18.36 27.21 12.02
N ILE A 304 17.79 26.07 11.69
CA ILE A 304 16.43 25.93 11.15
C ILE A 304 15.74 24.83 11.95
N ALA A 305 14.54 25.10 12.44
CA ALA A 305 13.65 24.12 13.05
C ALA A 305 12.34 24.07 12.25
N THR A 306 11.86 22.87 11.97
CA THR A 306 10.62 22.66 11.24
C THR A 306 9.73 21.67 11.98
N TYR A 307 8.42 21.88 11.87
CA TYR A 307 7.41 20.93 12.27
C TYR A 307 6.39 20.78 11.16
N GLY A 308 6.28 19.57 10.62
CA GLY A 308 5.39 19.21 9.53
C GLY A 308 4.30 18.26 10.00
N TRP A 309 3.11 18.42 9.43
CA TRP A 309 2.03 17.45 9.53
C TRP A 309 1.53 17.15 8.12
N SER A 310 1.32 15.87 7.85
CA SER A 310 1.02 15.36 6.52
C SER A 310 -0.15 14.41 6.58
N ASP A 311 -1.11 14.64 5.67
CA ASP A 311 -2.24 13.77 5.42
C ASP A 311 -1.91 12.89 4.21
N TYR A 312 -2.04 11.58 4.38
CA TYR A 312 -1.77 10.57 3.35
C TYR A 312 -3.06 9.89 2.93
N GLU A 313 -3.41 9.97 1.65
CA GLU A 313 -4.52 9.25 1.03
C GLU A 313 -3.98 8.16 0.10
N GLU A 314 -4.03 6.89 0.51
CA GLU A 314 -3.53 5.75 -0.25
C GLU A 314 -4.68 5.00 -0.94
N SER A 315 -4.49 4.64 -2.19
CA SER A 315 -5.35 3.75 -2.97
C SER A 315 -4.54 2.60 -3.57
N LYS A 316 -4.94 1.35 -3.28
CA LYS A 316 -4.31 0.13 -3.79
C LYS A 316 -5.28 -0.62 -4.70
N ASN A 317 -4.76 -1.28 -5.73
CA ASN A 317 -5.51 -2.23 -6.55
C ASN A 317 -5.04 -3.66 -6.25
N VAL A 318 -5.84 -4.41 -5.52
CA VAL A 318 -5.55 -5.80 -5.15
C VAL A 318 -6.39 -6.73 -6.01
N ALA A 319 -5.81 -7.25 -7.07
CA ALA A 319 -6.50 -8.13 -8.04
C ALA A 319 -7.84 -7.58 -8.57
N GLY A 320 -7.91 -6.27 -8.82
CA GLY A 320 -9.11 -5.58 -9.29
C GLY A 320 -10.02 -5.05 -8.17
N VAL A 321 -9.68 -5.29 -6.90
CA VAL A 321 -10.39 -4.72 -5.76
C VAL A 321 -9.65 -3.47 -5.26
N GLY A 322 -10.37 -2.34 -5.17
CA GLY A 322 -9.83 -1.11 -4.62
C GLY A 322 -9.78 -1.16 -3.09
N VAL A 323 -8.62 -0.92 -2.51
CA VAL A 323 -8.40 -0.79 -1.05
C VAL A 323 -7.88 0.61 -0.78
N LYS A 324 -8.46 1.31 0.20
CA LYS A 324 -8.11 2.68 0.56
C LYS A 324 -7.64 2.77 2.00
N ALA A 325 -6.72 3.69 2.25
CA ALA A 325 -6.27 4.02 3.59
C ALA A 325 -5.97 5.52 3.68
N ASP A 326 -6.31 6.09 4.83
CA ASP A 326 -6.01 7.47 5.19
C ASP A 326 -5.22 7.42 6.51
N TYR A 327 -4.10 8.17 6.60
CA TYR A 327 -3.28 8.19 7.80
C TYR A 327 -2.42 9.44 7.89
N ASP A 328 -2.06 9.80 9.11
CA ASP A 328 -1.31 11.00 9.44
C ASP A 328 0.18 10.69 9.69
N VAL A 329 1.02 11.66 9.33
CA VAL A 329 2.47 11.62 9.57
C VAL A 329 2.93 12.96 10.12
N GLU A 330 3.62 12.95 11.25
CA GLU A 330 4.28 14.11 11.84
C GLU A 330 5.78 14.07 11.54
N THR A 331 6.36 15.22 11.21
CA THR A 331 7.79 15.34 10.90
C THR A 331 8.40 16.50 11.68
N PHE A 332 9.38 16.21 12.51
CA PHE A 332 10.17 17.23 13.18
C PHE A 332 11.56 17.29 12.57
N GLY A 333 12.02 18.48 12.20
CA GLY A 333 13.31 18.68 11.56
C GLY A 333 14.17 19.74 12.28
N LEU A 334 15.46 19.46 12.39
CA LEU A 334 16.47 20.41 12.85
C LEU A 334 17.64 20.44 11.89
N GLN A 335 18.12 21.62 11.56
CA GLN A 335 19.37 21.83 10.84
C GLN A 335 20.20 22.91 11.54
N ALA A 336 21.49 22.63 11.68
CA ALA A 336 22.49 23.62 12.10
C ALA A 336 23.62 23.63 11.10
N MET A 337 24.00 24.80 10.61
CA MET A 337 25.09 24.99 9.64
C MET A 337 26.01 26.12 10.06
N THR A 338 27.29 25.99 9.72
CA THR A 338 28.27 27.05 9.82
C THR A 338 29.07 27.19 8.54
N GLY A 339 29.44 28.39 8.17
CA GLY A 339 30.21 28.67 6.98
C GLY A 339 31.16 29.82 7.17
N TYR A 340 32.06 29.96 6.23
CA TYR A 340 33.07 31.03 6.21
C TYR A 340 33.23 31.58 4.80
N ASP A 341 32.93 32.87 4.62
CA ASP A 341 33.06 33.55 3.32
C ASP A 341 34.51 33.98 3.07
N MET A 342 35.14 33.38 2.05
CA MET A 342 36.47 33.72 1.58
C MET A 342 36.38 34.42 0.24
N ASN A 343 37.00 35.60 0.12
CA ASN A 343 37.18 36.29 -1.15
C ASN A 343 38.62 36.18 -1.65
N ILE A 344 38.84 35.42 -2.71
CA ILE A 344 40.15 35.20 -3.31
C ILE A 344 40.13 35.75 -4.74
N ASN A 345 40.77 36.91 -4.95
CA ASN A 345 40.86 37.56 -6.26
C ASN A 345 39.51 37.79 -6.97
N GLY A 346 38.46 38.15 -6.20
CA GLY A 346 37.13 38.38 -6.73
C GLY A 346 36.27 37.12 -6.85
N LEU A 347 36.78 35.96 -6.50
CA LEU A 347 36.00 34.71 -6.37
C LEU A 347 35.61 34.54 -4.90
N CYS A 348 34.32 34.47 -4.65
CA CYS A 348 33.76 34.17 -3.34
C CYS A 348 33.61 32.64 -3.19
N ILE A 349 34.25 32.07 -2.19
CA ILE A 349 34.19 30.63 -1.83
C ILE A 349 33.68 30.54 -0.39
N THR A 350 32.62 29.83 -0.16
CA THR A 350 32.05 29.64 1.17
C THR A 350 32.02 28.15 1.51
N PRO A 351 33.12 27.62 2.17
CA PRO A 351 33.00 26.29 2.75
C PRO A 351 31.95 26.26 3.86
N GLU A 352 31.10 25.26 3.81
CA GLU A 352 30.01 25.05 4.78
C GLU A 352 30.11 23.67 5.41
N ASN A 353 29.70 23.56 6.66
CA ASN A 353 29.58 22.31 7.36
C ASN A 353 28.30 22.38 8.23
N GLY A 354 27.59 21.28 8.34
CA GLY A 354 26.37 21.26 9.14
C GLY A 354 25.88 19.86 9.48
N LEU A 355 24.87 19.83 10.33
CA LEU A 355 24.17 18.63 10.73
C LEU A 355 22.67 18.85 10.50
N ARG A 356 22.00 17.81 10.03
CA ARG A 356 20.57 17.77 9.87
C ARG A 356 20.00 16.54 10.56
N TYR A 357 18.96 16.74 11.35
CA TYR A 357 18.21 15.70 12.01
C TYR A 357 16.74 15.79 11.57
N VAL A 358 16.14 14.65 11.22
CA VAL A 358 14.72 14.53 10.88
C VAL A 358 14.16 13.35 11.67
N HIS A 359 13.13 13.61 12.45
CA HIS A 359 12.32 12.62 13.13
C HIS A 359 10.95 12.54 12.45
N ILE A 360 10.55 11.34 12.05
CA ILE A 360 9.32 11.08 11.33
C ILE A 360 8.49 10.10 12.16
N LYS A 361 7.26 10.45 12.45
CA LYS A 361 6.30 9.62 13.19
C LYS A 361 5.06 9.40 12.35
N GLN A 362 4.81 8.15 11.99
CA GLN A 362 3.58 7.72 11.33
C GLN A 362 2.64 7.13 12.37
N ASP A 363 1.40 7.59 12.41
CA ASP A 363 0.39 7.03 13.28
C ASP A 363 -0.10 5.66 12.80
N ALA A 364 -0.59 4.84 13.74
CA ALA A 364 -1.22 3.57 13.40
C ALA A 364 -2.54 3.81 12.70
N TYR A 365 -2.83 3.03 11.66
CA TYR A 365 -4.07 3.17 10.91
C TYR A 365 -4.67 1.82 10.52
N LYS A 366 -5.85 1.87 9.91
CA LYS A 366 -6.59 0.73 9.40
C LYS A 366 -7.12 1.05 8.02
N ASP A 367 -6.85 0.19 7.06
CA ASP A 367 -7.37 0.37 5.70
C ASP A 367 -8.83 -0.13 5.55
N SER A 368 -9.44 0.10 4.39
CA SER A 368 -10.82 -0.30 4.08
C SER A 368 -11.03 -1.82 4.04
N ALA A 369 -9.94 -2.59 3.99
CA ALA A 369 -9.95 -4.05 4.07
C ALA A 369 -9.70 -4.57 5.50
N ASP A 370 -9.83 -3.72 6.52
CA ASP A 370 -9.62 -4.05 7.94
C ASP A 370 -8.18 -4.43 8.30
N GLN A 371 -7.21 -4.25 7.39
CA GLN A 371 -5.81 -4.49 7.68
C GLN A 371 -5.28 -3.37 8.60
N ARG A 372 -4.66 -3.76 9.71
CA ARG A 372 -4.07 -2.81 10.68
C ARG A 372 -2.59 -2.64 10.41
N VAL A 373 -2.17 -1.41 10.32
CA VAL A 373 -0.77 -1.01 10.22
C VAL A 373 -0.37 -0.33 11.53
N SER A 374 0.69 -0.82 12.15
CA SER A 374 1.20 -0.23 13.41
C SER A 374 1.87 1.11 13.15
N ALA A 375 1.88 1.96 14.18
CA ALA A 375 2.68 3.18 14.17
C ALA A 375 4.17 2.87 13.92
N ASN A 376 4.85 3.77 13.26
CA ASN A 376 6.27 3.65 12.95
C ASN A 376 6.99 4.98 13.13
N ASP A 377 8.14 4.95 13.81
CA ASP A 377 9.01 6.10 14.03
C ASP A 377 10.36 5.88 13.30
N SER A 378 10.90 6.95 12.73
CA SER A 378 12.20 6.92 12.04
C SER A 378 13.01 8.15 12.36
N ASP A 379 14.30 7.96 12.65
CA ASP A 379 15.28 9.01 12.90
C ASP A 379 16.36 9.02 11.82
N ILE A 380 16.64 10.18 11.23
CA ILE A 380 17.62 10.36 10.18
C ILE A 380 18.57 11.49 10.58
N LEU A 381 19.85 11.19 10.60
CA LEU A 381 20.93 12.15 10.84
C LEU A 381 21.84 12.19 9.61
N THR A 382 22.08 13.38 9.07
CA THR A 382 22.93 13.63 7.91
C THR A 382 23.92 14.76 8.16
#